data_ab62f087ffeb59efa81012631441b4f5
#
_entry.id   ab62f087ffeb59efa81012631441b4f5
#
_cell.length_a   1.000
_cell.length_b   1.000
_cell.length_c   1.000
_cell.angle_alpha   90.00
_cell.angle_beta   90.00
_cell.angle_gamma   90.00
#
_symmetry.space_group_name_H-M   'P 1'
#
loop_
_entity.id
_entity.type
_entity.pdbx_description
1 polymer ?
#
loop_
_entity_poly.entity_id
_entity_poly.type
_entity_poly.pdbx_seq_one_letter_code
_entity_poly.pdbx_strand_id
1 'polypeptide(L)'
;MPDDRPVQAVTPPAEPRPKPPTEATRRRFIAATAAASGAAVVGGLVAGSPARAAEAAPGRHVSTAVAGVQGADPRHPTPVPPPRPAGGRSKDHRNTSEEKMRIVAVEEAFSVPGAIRQEAAIRQHMAAPEAIKQEWFRRLDDLTELRLADMDANGVDVQVLSYSTPGVEVIEDPAEAVAAARRINDYLAKAIAAHPSRFAGFATLPLQDPKAAVVELRRAVTELGFKGVLHNDHVRGHYLDEPQFRPVWAELERLGVTLYLHPAVVPADNWHVFDGYPVLVGPSWGWTATTGAHALRLIYGGVFDEFPRASLMLGHMGELLPFQMARLDSRYDQVHAEHRVQHLPSYYLRNNVYVTTSGVMSHAALLGAVHAVGVDRVLFSIDYPFESSAEAVGFLRSAPYAPADLASIAHGNAERVLGL
;
A
#
# COMPACT_ATOMS: atom_id res chain seq x y z
N MET A 1 -59.82 37.40 -6.29
CA MET A 1 -58.38 37.62 -6.36
C MET A 1 -57.78 37.09 -5.10
N PRO A 2 -57.08 35.92 -5.13
CA PRO A 2 -56.37 35.43 -3.95
C PRO A 2 -55.02 36.13 -3.77
N ASP A 3 -54.68 36.38 -2.53
CA ASP A 3 -53.56 37.11 -1.96
C ASP A 3 -52.29 36.22 -2.01
N ASP A 4 -51.38 36.53 -2.97
CA ASP A 4 -50.09 35.85 -3.13
C ASP A 4 -49.02 36.55 -2.27
N ARG A 5 -48.87 36.08 -1.01
CA ARG A 5 -47.72 36.40 -0.19
C ARG A 5 -46.74 35.23 -0.14
N PRO A 6 -45.45 35.43 -0.37
CA PRO A 6 -44.46 34.35 -0.31
C PRO A 6 -44.29 33.87 1.15
N VAL A 7 -44.37 32.55 1.36
CA VAL A 7 -44.06 31.88 2.63
C VAL A 7 -42.56 31.98 2.88
N GLN A 8 -42.17 32.70 3.94
CA GLN A 8 -40.77 32.73 4.40
C GLN A 8 -40.37 31.33 4.90
N ALA A 9 -39.32 30.78 4.30
CA ALA A 9 -38.68 29.53 4.76
C ALA A 9 -38.08 29.75 6.14
N VAL A 10 -38.58 29.03 7.14
CA VAL A 10 -38.00 29.01 8.49
C VAL A 10 -36.79 28.10 8.47
N THR A 11 -35.60 28.68 8.60
CA THR A 11 -34.34 27.92 8.78
C THR A 11 -34.35 27.26 10.16
N PRO A 12 -34.13 25.93 10.27
CA PRO A 12 -34.05 25.28 11.57
C PRO A 12 -32.83 25.80 12.35
N PRO A 13 -32.88 25.86 13.70
CA PRO A 13 -31.75 26.28 14.52
C PRO A 13 -30.58 25.33 14.33
N ALA A 14 -29.37 25.91 14.20
CA ALA A 14 -28.14 25.14 14.07
C ALA A 14 -27.90 24.27 15.33
N GLU A 15 -27.66 22.98 15.12
CA GLU A 15 -27.27 22.09 16.21
C GLU A 15 -25.98 22.56 16.89
N PRO A 16 -25.89 22.49 18.21
CA PRO A 16 -24.70 22.92 18.94
C PRO A 16 -23.51 22.01 18.57
N ARG A 17 -22.40 22.61 18.19
CA ARG A 17 -21.15 21.88 17.90
C ARG A 17 -20.74 21.03 19.10
N PRO A 18 -20.33 19.76 18.91
CA PRO A 18 -19.86 18.91 19.99
C PRO A 18 -18.66 19.55 20.70
N LYS A 19 -18.67 19.50 22.03
CA LYS A 19 -17.56 20.01 22.84
C LYS A 19 -16.30 19.17 22.57
N PRO A 20 -15.11 19.79 22.53
CA PRO A 20 -13.86 19.05 22.35
C PRO A 20 -13.67 18.03 23.49
N PRO A 21 -13.09 16.85 23.19
CA PRO A 21 -12.88 15.80 24.18
C PRO A 21 -11.98 16.29 25.33
N THR A 22 -12.27 15.83 26.55
CA THR A 22 -11.47 16.16 27.73
C THR A 22 -10.09 15.50 27.68
N GLU A 23 -9.12 16.03 28.41
CA GLU A 23 -7.76 15.45 28.49
C GLU A 23 -7.78 14.00 28.97
N ALA A 24 -8.72 13.62 29.83
CA ALA A 24 -8.93 12.25 30.28
C ALA A 24 -9.40 11.33 29.11
N THR A 25 -10.23 11.85 28.21
CA THR A 25 -10.68 11.12 27.00
C THR A 25 -9.53 10.96 26.01
N ARG A 26 -8.69 12.01 25.85
CA ARG A 26 -7.46 11.98 25.04
C ARG A 26 -6.47 10.94 25.56
N ARG A 27 -6.19 10.92 26.86
CA ARG A 27 -5.28 9.94 27.48
C ARG A 27 -5.78 8.49 27.36
N ARG A 28 -7.10 8.26 27.44
CA ARG A 28 -7.70 6.93 27.24
C ARG A 28 -7.60 6.49 25.80
N PHE A 29 -7.78 7.37 24.83
CA PHE A 29 -7.63 7.06 23.41
C PHE A 29 -6.16 6.72 23.06
N ILE A 30 -5.22 7.55 23.53
CA ILE A 30 -3.78 7.31 23.33
C ILE A 30 -3.35 6.01 24.02
N ALA A 31 -3.82 5.74 25.25
CA ALA A 31 -3.51 4.50 25.95
C ALA A 31 -4.10 3.26 25.27
N ALA A 32 -5.29 3.36 24.67
CA ALA A 32 -5.89 2.26 23.93
C ALA A 32 -5.13 1.97 22.63
N THR A 33 -4.67 3.00 21.93
CA THR A 33 -3.84 2.87 20.74
C THR A 33 -2.45 2.32 21.07
N ALA A 34 -1.85 2.80 22.17
CA ALA A 34 -0.56 2.32 22.67
C ALA A 34 -0.63 0.88 23.21
N ALA A 35 -1.72 0.50 23.89
CA ALA A 35 -1.96 -0.87 24.34
C ALA A 35 -2.13 -1.84 23.16
N ALA A 36 -2.74 -1.38 22.06
CA ALA A 36 -2.81 -2.14 20.82
C ALA A 36 -1.44 -2.28 20.13
N SER A 37 -0.52 -1.32 20.36
CA SER A 37 0.82 -1.28 19.75
C SER A 37 1.92 -1.89 20.62
N GLY A 38 1.63 -2.35 21.85
CA GLY A 38 2.60 -3.00 22.74
C GLY A 38 3.77 -2.13 23.21
N ALA A 39 3.64 -0.82 23.24
CA ALA A 39 4.71 0.08 23.66
C ALA A 39 4.73 0.26 25.19
N ALA A 40 5.55 -0.51 25.88
CA ALA A 40 5.98 -0.20 27.24
C ALA A 40 7.09 0.87 27.18
N VAL A 41 6.81 2.08 27.68
CA VAL A 41 7.81 3.14 27.84
C VAL A 41 8.72 2.77 29.01
N VAL A 42 9.95 2.34 28.73
CA VAL A 42 11.04 2.35 29.70
C VAL A 42 11.76 3.68 29.60
N GLY A 43 11.54 4.55 30.60
CA GLY A 43 12.27 5.80 30.75
C GLY A 43 13.73 5.56 31.09
N GLY A 44 14.62 5.96 30.17
CA GLY A 44 16.07 6.02 30.39
C GLY A 44 16.57 7.44 30.19
N LEU A 45 16.96 8.11 31.27
CA LEU A 45 17.72 9.37 31.25
C LEU A 45 19.09 9.14 30.58
N VAL A 46 19.40 9.88 29.56
CA VAL A 46 20.77 10.01 29.05
C VAL A 46 21.20 11.45 29.20
N ALA A 47 22.22 11.63 30.03
CA ALA A 47 22.90 12.89 30.27
C ALA A 47 23.70 13.35 29.03
N GLY A 48 23.64 14.65 28.75
CA GLY A 48 24.38 15.27 27.66
C GLY A 48 25.88 15.38 27.92
N SER A 49 26.67 15.34 26.87
CA SER A 49 28.06 15.79 26.84
C SER A 49 28.31 16.71 25.63
N PRO A 50 29.19 17.71 25.79
CA PRO A 50 29.22 18.88 24.92
C PRO A 50 30.04 18.70 23.65
N ALA A 51 29.60 19.38 22.61
CA ALA A 51 30.27 19.47 21.32
C ALA A 51 31.64 20.19 21.42
N ARG A 52 32.62 19.62 20.75
CA ARG A 52 33.93 20.28 20.47
C ARG A 52 33.93 20.77 19.01
N ALA A 53 34.09 22.06 18.86
CA ALA A 53 34.31 22.70 17.56
C ALA A 53 35.72 22.33 17.02
N ALA A 54 35.82 22.03 15.73
CA ALA A 54 37.09 21.94 15.03
C ALA A 54 37.08 22.90 13.84
N GLU A 55 38.15 23.69 13.77
CA GLU A 55 38.40 24.79 12.85
C GLU A 55 38.58 24.31 11.40
N ALA A 56 38.18 25.18 10.47
CA ALA A 56 38.40 25.06 9.04
C ALA A 56 39.76 25.61 8.65
N ALA A 57 40.47 24.93 7.74
CA ALA A 57 41.62 25.47 7.03
C ALA A 57 41.33 25.51 5.52
N PRO A 58 41.79 26.55 4.78
CA PRO A 58 41.46 26.74 3.36
C PRO A 58 42.52 26.14 2.45
N GLY A 59 42.13 25.59 1.30
CA GLY A 59 43.12 25.11 0.39
C GLY A 59 42.72 24.70 -1.01
N ARG A 60 42.87 25.63 -1.95
CA ARG A 60 43.38 25.48 -3.33
C ARG A 60 42.44 24.98 -4.42
N HIS A 61 42.09 25.94 -5.27
CA HIS A 61 41.68 25.75 -6.66
C HIS A 61 42.77 25.04 -7.49
N VAL A 62 42.35 24.00 -8.22
CA VAL A 62 43.05 23.52 -9.41
C VAL A 62 42.04 23.44 -10.54
N SER A 63 42.23 24.31 -11.53
CA SER A 63 41.55 24.30 -12.81
C SER A 63 42.30 23.35 -13.75
N THR A 64 41.59 22.36 -14.30
CA THR A 64 42.03 21.67 -15.52
C THR A 64 40.82 21.53 -16.46
N ALA A 65 40.91 22.26 -17.57
CA ALA A 65 40.04 22.15 -18.71
C ALA A 65 40.29 20.81 -19.43
N VAL A 66 39.26 20.02 -19.66
CA VAL A 66 39.27 18.91 -20.60
C VAL A 66 38.07 19.07 -21.53
N ALA A 67 38.39 19.01 -22.83
CA ALA A 67 37.49 19.23 -23.96
C ALA A 67 36.40 18.15 -24.09
N GLY A 68 35.26 18.57 -24.67
CA GLY A 68 33.99 17.88 -24.77
C GLY A 68 33.95 16.50 -25.39
N VAL A 69 33.14 15.70 -24.78
CA VAL A 69 32.30 14.67 -25.43
C VAL A 69 30.90 14.90 -24.90
N GLN A 70 29.95 15.27 -25.76
CA GLN A 70 28.54 15.36 -25.42
C GLN A 70 27.99 13.93 -25.27
N GLY A 71 28.10 13.36 -24.07
CA GLY A 71 27.34 12.22 -23.63
C GLY A 71 26.07 12.69 -22.97
N ALA A 72 24.93 12.09 -23.28
CA ALA A 72 23.66 12.37 -22.64
C ALA A 72 23.80 12.25 -21.11
N ASP A 73 23.31 13.25 -20.36
CA ASP A 73 23.34 13.27 -18.91
C ASP A 73 22.41 12.16 -18.37
N PRO A 74 22.91 11.13 -17.68
CA PRO A 74 22.11 10.03 -17.17
C PRO A 74 21.09 10.46 -16.11
N ARG A 75 21.13 11.70 -15.65
CA ARG A 75 20.23 12.27 -14.63
C ARG A 75 18.92 12.81 -15.19
N HIS A 76 18.80 12.93 -16.52
CA HIS A 76 17.55 13.35 -17.17
C HIS A 76 17.11 12.28 -18.18
N PRO A 77 16.23 11.33 -17.79
CA PRO A 77 15.65 10.43 -18.74
C PRO A 77 14.84 11.21 -19.78
N THR A 78 15.00 10.84 -21.05
CA THR A 78 14.22 11.40 -22.15
C THR A 78 12.72 11.32 -21.84
N PRO A 79 11.94 12.35 -22.10
CA PRO A 79 10.49 12.33 -21.91
C PRO A 79 9.86 11.16 -22.66
N VAL A 80 9.02 10.39 -22.00
CA VAL A 80 8.17 9.38 -22.65
C VAL A 80 7.29 10.11 -23.66
N PRO A 81 7.25 9.71 -24.94
CA PRO A 81 6.41 10.36 -25.93
C PRO A 81 4.92 10.27 -25.51
N PRO A 82 4.12 11.30 -25.79
CA PRO A 82 2.70 11.27 -25.48
C PRO A 82 2.01 10.13 -26.25
N PRO A 83 0.93 9.56 -25.70
CA PRO A 83 0.17 8.51 -26.38
C PRO A 83 -0.30 9.01 -27.75
N ARG A 84 -0.17 8.17 -28.79
CA ARG A 84 -0.57 8.51 -30.16
C ARG A 84 -2.08 8.80 -30.19
N PRO A 85 -2.52 9.85 -30.88
CA PRO A 85 -3.94 10.07 -31.08
C PRO A 85 -4.54 8.90 -31.88
N ALA A 86 -5.72 8.47 -31.48
CA ALA A 86 -6.46 7.38 -32.11
C ALA A 86 -6.69 7.67 -33.61
N GLY A 87 -6.10 6.84 -34.46
CA GLY A 87 -6.28 6.88 -35.92
C GLY A 87 -7.72 6.58 -36.31
N GLY A 88 -8.15 7.21 -37.40
CA GLY A 88 -9.52 7.29 -37.87
C GLY A 88 -10.25 5.94 -38.01
N ARG A 89 -11.54 6.01 -37.79
CA ARG A 89 -12.55 4.95 -37.87
C ARG A 89 -12.59 4.29 -39.25
N SER A 90 -12.23 3.03 -39.32
CA SER A 90 -12.75 2.10 -40.33
C SER A 90 -14.08 1.53 -39.78
N LYS A 91 -15.17 1.74 -40.53
CA LYS A 91 -16.48 1.11 -40.24
C LYS A 91 -16.44 -0.32 -40.77
N ASP A 92 -16.05 -1.26 -39.92
CA ASP A 92 -16.33 -2.66 -40.10
C ASP A 92 -17.22 -3.14 -38.96
N HIS A 93 -18.53 -3.13 -39.18
CA HIS A 93 -19.52 -3.73 -38.30
C HIS A 93 -19.38 -5.26 -38.38
N ARG A 94 -18.43 -5.83 -37.71
CA ARG A 94 -18.52 -7.23 -37.31
C ARG A 94 -19.07 -7.29 -35.92
N ASN A 95 -20.19 -7.97 -35.78
CA ASN A 95 -20.85 -8.37 -34.55
C ASN A 95 -19.89 -9.28 -33.75
N THR A 96 -18.95 -8.68 -33.02
CA THR A 96 -18.16 -9.38 -32.01
C THR A 96 -18.99 -9.36 -30.75
N SER A 97 -19.47 -10.52 -30.31
CA SER A 97 -19.84 -10.73 -28.91
C SER A 97 -18.79 -10.00 -28.07
N GLU A 98 -19.19 -9.02 -27.27
CA GLU A 98 -18.27 -8.32 -26.34
C GLU A 98 -17.60 -9.40 -25.49
N GLU A 99 -16.37 -9.71 -25.80
CA GLU A 99 -15.58 -10.68 -25.05
C GLU A 99 -15.48 -10.10 -23.64
N LYS A 100 -16.08 -10.80 -22.67
CA LYS A 100 -16.13 -10.36 -21.28
C LYS A 100 -14.70 -10.11 -20.79
N MET A 101 -14.36 -8.85 -20.51
CA MET A 101 -13.04 -8.50 -19.98
C MET A 101 -12.79 -9.25 -18.67
N ARG A 102 -11.69 -10.03 -18.63
CA ARG A 102 -11.21 -10.68 -17.43
C ARG A 102 -10.80 -9.65 -16.39
N ILE A 103 -11.07 -9.91 -15.11
CA ILE A 103 -10.73 -9.02 -13.99
C ILE A 103 -10.01 -9.80 -12.90
N VAL A 104 -8.81 -9.36 -12.54
CA VAL A 104 -7.99 -9.86 -11.43
C VAL A 104 -7.77 -8.72 -10.43
N ALA A 105 -8.26 -8.87 -9.21
CA ALA A 105 -8.11 -7.90 -8.13
C ALA A 105 -7.03 -8.37 -7.13
N VAL A 106 -6.09 -7.48 -6.74
CA VAL A 106 -4.86 -7.93 -6.05
C VAL A 106 -4.69 -7.44 -4.61
N GLU A 107 -5.66 -6.72 -4.04
CA GLU A 107 -5.65 -6.27 -2.64
C GLU A 107 -7.00 -6.60 -2.00
N GLU A 108 -7.19 -7.88 -1.68
CA GLU A 108 -8.48 -8.39 -1.23
C GLU A 108 -8.32 -9.03 0.15
N ALA A 109 -8.76 -8.29 1.16
CA ALA A 109 -8.49 -8.65 2.54
C ALA A 109 -9.35 -9.85 3.02
N PHE A 110 -8.77 -10.68 3.89
CA PHE A 110 -9.49 -11.70 4.66
C PHE A 110 -8.99 -11.73 6.11
N SER A 111 -9.76 -12.36 6.99
CA SER A 111 -9.34 -12.65 8.34
C SER A 111 -9.56 -14.11 8.73
N VAL A 112 -8.90 -14.52 9.82
CA VAL A 112 -9.07 -15.83 10.42
C VAL A 112 -9.47 -15.62 11.88
N PRO A 113 -10.73 -15.85 12.24
CA PRO A 113 -11.20 -15.59 13.60
C PRO A 113 -10.33 -16.24 14.67
N GLY A 114 -9.83 -15.43 15.61
CA GLY A 114 -8.99 -15.90 16.71
C GLY A 114 -7.54 -16.27 16.35
N ALA A 115 -7.07 -15.99 15.13
CA ALA A 115 -5.69 -16.23 14.76
C ALA A 115 -4.71 -15.33 15.53
N ILE A 116 -5.14 -14.11 15.88
CA ILE A 116 -4.38 -13.12 16.64
C ILE A 116 -5.23 -12.66 17.84
N ARG A 117 -4.66 -12.72 19.05
CA ARG A 117 -5.39 -12.32 20.28
C ARG A 117 -5.75 -10.83 20.29
N GLN A 118 -4.92 -10.00 19.70
CA GLN A 118 -5.10 -8.56 19.62
C GLN A 118 -6.21 -8.14 18.66
N GLU A 119 -6.61 -9.01 17.74
CA GLU A 119 -7.57 -8.71 16.67
C GLU A 119 -8.91 -8.19 17.19
N ALA A 120 -9.49 -8.82 18.19
CA ALA A 120 -10.77 -8.42 18.76
C ALA A 120 -10.73 -7.00 19.37
N ALA A 121 -9.65 -6.66 20.08
CA ALA A 121 -9.47 -5.33 20.66
C ALA A 121 -9.29 -4.26 19.56
N ILE A 122 -8.56 -4.57 18.51
CA ILE A 122 -8.33 -3.64 17.38
C ILE A 122 -9.62 -3.42 16.60
N ARG A 123 -10.36 -4.47 16.28
CA ARG A 123 -11.68 -4.39 15.63
C ARG A 123 -12.64 -3.48 16.43
N GLN A 124 -12.64 -3.59 17.75
CA GLN A 124 -13.48 -2.76 18.62
C GLN A 124 -13.13 -1.27 18.53
N HIS A 125 -11.86 -0.91 18.29
CA HIS A 125 -11.39 0.47 18.28
C HIS A 125 -11.34 1.12 16.90
N MET A 126 -11.72 0.41 15.85
CA MET A 126 -11.80 0.98 14.50
C MET A 126 -12.79 2.16 14.46
N ALA A 127 -12.39 3.25 13.83
CA ALA A 127 -13.17 4.49 13.73
C ALA A 127 -14.26 4.39 12.63
N ALA A 128 -15.21 3.49 12.82
CA ALA A 128 -16.37 3.32 11.93
C ALA A 128 -17.64 3.04 12.75
N PRO A 129 -18.82 3.36 12.22
CA PRO A 129 -20.11 2.95 12.80
C PRO A 129 -20.19 1.44 12.99
N GLU A 130 -20.82 1.00 14.08
CA GLU A 130 -20.85 -0.42 14.47
C GLU A 130 -21.45 -1.34 13.38
N ALA A 131 -22.53 -0.90 12.73
CA ALA A 131 -23.14 -1.67 11.65
C ALA A 131 -22.20 -1.89 10.45
N ILE A 132 -21.37 -0.89 10.13
CA ILE A 132 -20.35 -0.99 9.06
C ILE A 132 -19.25 -1.97 9.48
N LYS A 133 -18.76 -1.89 10.72
CA LYS A 133 -17.74 -2.81 11.23
C LYS A 133 -18.22 -4.27 11.20
N GLN A 134 -19.45 -4.51 11.66
CA GLN A 134 -20.06 -5.84 11.64
C GLN A 134 -20.14 -6.42 10.22
N GLU A 135 -20.50 -5.61 9.23
CA GLU A 135 -20.54 -6.05 7.83
C GLU A 135 -19.14 -6.34 7.30
N TRP A 136 -18.14 -5.47 7.56
CA TRP A 136 -16.76 -5.72 7.17
C TRP A 136 -16.23 -7.03 7.76
N PHE A 137 -16.42 -7.26 9.07
CA PHE A 137 -15.90 -8.47 9.71
C PHE A 137 -16.60 -9.73 9.21
N ARG A 138 -17.90 -9.67 8.97
CA ARG A 138 -18.65 -10.77 8.36
C ARG A 138 -18.10 -11.15 7.00
N ARG A 139 -17.71 -10.15 6.17
CA ARG A 139 -17.13 -10.37 4.85
C ARG A 139 -15.66 -10.78 4.89
N LEU A 140 -14.89 -10.26 5.84
CA LEU A 140 -13.49 -10.65 6.03
C LEU A 140 -13.36 -12.12 6.43
N ASP A 141 -14.25 -12.59 7.31
CA ASP A 141 -14.25 -13.96 7.84
C ASP A 141 -14.80 -15.00 6.83
N ASP A 142 -15.48 -14.54 5.76
CA ASP A 142 -16.07 -15.41 4.74
C ASP A 142 -15.22 -15.43 3.46
N LEU A 143 -14.66 -16.60 3.15
CA LEU A 143 -13.92 -16.86 1.90
C LEU A 143 -14.74 -17.68 0.89
N THR A 144 -16.02 -17.93 1.15
CA THR A 144 -16.85 -18.84 0.35
C THR A 144 -18.12 -18.15 -0.17
N GLU A 145 -19.20 -18.17 0.57
CA GLU A 145 -20.53 -17.80 0.07
C GLU A 145 -20.62 -16.32 -0.32
N LEU A 146 -20.30 -15.41 0.62
CA LEU A 146 -20.46 -13.97 0.41
C LEU A 146 -19.47 -13.44 -0.61
N ARG A 147 -18.22 -13.85 -0.48
CA ARG A 147 -17.13 -13.39 -1.34
C ARG A 147 -17.31 -13.86 -2.77
N LEU A 148 -17.59 -15.16 -2.99
CA LEU A 148 -17.82 -15.69 -4.33
C LEU A 148 -19.06 -15.09 -4.98
N ALA A 149 -20.14 -14.90 -4.22
CA ALA A 149 -21.34 -14.24 -4.73
C ALA A 149 -21.09 -12.78 -5.13
N ASP A 150 -20.29 -12.05 -4.33
CA ASP A 150 -19.89 -10.67 -4.66
C ASP A 150 -19.03 -10.62 -5.93
N MET A 151 -18.03 -11.51 -6.04
CA MET A 151 -17.20 -11.64 -7.23
C MET A 151 -18.04 -11.95 -8.48
N ASP A 152 -18.99 -12.89 -8.38
CA ASP A 152 -19.86 -13.28 -9.50
C ASP A 152 -20.78 -12.13 -9.91
N ALA A 153 -21.39 -11.44 -8.95
CA ALA A 153 -22.28 -10.32 -9.21
C ALA A 153 -21.57 -9.15 -9.93
N ASN A 154 -20.28 -8.95 -9.64
CA ASN A 154 -19.50 -7.84 -10.19
C ASN A 154 -18.57 -8.25 -11.35
N GLY A 155 -18.51 -9.55 -11.65
CA GLY A 155 -17.69 -10.07 -12.76
C GLY A 155 -16.19 -10.04 -12.49
N VAL A 156 -15.78 -10.21 -11.22
CA VAL A 156 -14.40 -10.39 -10.79
C VAL A 156 -14.03 -11.86 -10.94
N ASP A 157 -13.06 -12.17 -11.76
CA ASP A 157 -12.69 -13.55 -12.07
C ASP A 157 -11.76 -14.13 -10.99
N VAL A 158 -10.76 -13.36 -10.55
CA VAL A 158 -9.77 -13.79 -9.54
C VAL A 158 -9.57 -12.71 -8.49
N GLN A 159 -9.51 -13.09 -7.23
CA GLN A 159 -9.02 -12.26 -6.13
C GLN A 159 -7.70 -12.82 -5.58
N VAL A 160 -6.71 -11.95 -5.40
CA VAL A 160 -5.47 -12.27 -4.67
C VAL A 160 -5.67 -11.88 -3.21
N LEU A 161 -5.81 -12.88 -2.36
CA LEU A 161 -6.21 -12.73 -0.97
C LEU A 161 -5.00 -12.43 -0.08
N SER A 162 -5.17 -11.54 0.90
CA SER A 162 -4.16 -11.19 1.88
C SER A 162 -4.75 -11.06 3.28
N TYR A 163 -3.96 -11.41 4.30
CA TYR A 163 -4.41 -11.29 5.68
C TYR A 163 -4.49 -9.82 6.10
N SER A 164 -5.67 -9.42 6.55
CA SER A 164 -6.00 -8.03 6.88
C SER A 164 -5.13 -7.45 8.00
N THR A 165 -4.96 -6.11 7.98
CA THR A 165 -4.45 -5.37 9.15
C THR A 165 -5.32 -5.71 10.39
N PRO A 166 -4.71 -5.81 11.60
CA PRO A 166 -3.37 -5.38 11.97
C PRO A 166 -2.24 -6.36 11.61
N GLY A 167 -2.53 -7.53 11.04
CA GLY A 167 -1.54 -8.52 10.68
C GLY A 167 -0.88 -9.22 11.87
N VAL A 168 0.08 -10.08 11.61
CA VAL A 168 0.91 -10.70 12.65
C VAL A 168 1.93 -9.72 13.23
N GLU A 169 2.11 -8.57 12.64
CA GLU A 169 3.06 -7.52 12.97
C GLU A 169 2.89 -6.96 14.39
N VAL A 170 1.67 -7.05 14.93
CA VAL A 170 1.35 -6.59 16.31
C VAL A 170 1.71 -7.60 17.39
N ILE A 171 2.06 -8.84 17.04
CA ILE A 171 2.41 -9.88 18.00
C ILE A 171 3.80 -9.58 18.58
N GLU A 172 3.91 -9.58 19.91
CA GLU A 172 5.18 -9.25 20.57
C GLU A 172 6.15 -10.43 20.59
N ASP A 173 5.66 -11.62 20.91
CA ASP A 173 6.46 -12.84 20.98
C ASP A 173 6.76 -13.37 19.57
N PRO A 174 8.04 -13.45 19.15
CA PRO A 174 8.40 -13.97 17.84
C PRO A 174 7.93 -15.41 17.60
N ALA A 175 7.94 -16.26 18.61
CA ALA A 175 7.48 -17.65 18.46
C ALA A 175 5.95 -17.71 18.24
N GLU A 176 5.18 -16.86 18.92
CA GLU A 176 3.74 -16.72 18.68
C GLU A 176 3.48 -16.16 17.27
N ALA A 177 4.25 -15.17 16.82
CA ALA A 177 4.14 -14.61 15.46
C ALA A 177 4.41 -15.67 14.39
N VAL A 178 5.44 -16.50 14.56
CA VAL A 178 5.73 -17.62 13.65
C VAL A 178 4.58 -18.61 13.61
N ALA A 179 4.06 -19.01 14.76
CA ALA A 179 2.93 -19.94 14.83
C ALA A 179 1.65 -19.35 14.19
N ALA A 180 1.38 -18.06 14.41
CA ALA A 180 0.23 -17.36 13.82
C ALA A 180 0.37 -17.26 12.30
N ALA A 181 1.51 -16.80 11.78
CA ALA A 181 1.76 -16.69 10.35
C ALA A 181 1.54 -18.03 9.63
N ARG A 182 2.09 -19.11 10.16
CA ARG A 182 1.89 -20.46 9.59
C ARG A 182 0.43 -20.87 9.58
N ARG A 183 -0.30 -20.66 10.68
CA ARG A 183 -1.75 -21.00 10.73
C ARG A 183 -2.55 -20.22 9.70
N ILE A 184 -2.27 -18.93 9.55
CA ILE A 184 -2.97 -18.05 8.60
C ILE A 184 -2.66 -18.47 7.17
N ASN A 185 -1.39 -18.72 6.83
CA ASN A 185 -0.98 -19.18 5.51
C ASN A 185 -1.59 -20.56 5.18
N ASP A 186 -1.61 -21.49 6.13
CA ASP A 186 -2.24 -22.81 5.94
C ASP A 186 -3.76 -22.71 5.74
N TYR A 187 -4.41 -21.76 6.42
CA TYR A 187 -5.85 -21.49 6.24
C TYR A 187 -6.12 -20.96 4.83
N LEU A 188 -5.36 -19.95 4.39
CA LEU A 188 -5.49 -19.38 3.05
C LEU A 188 -5.19 -20.43 1.96
N ALA A 189 -4.17 -21.26 2.14
CA ALA A 189 -3.83 -22.31 1.18
C ALA A 189 -4.99 -23.30 0.99
N LYS A 190 -5.72 -23.64 2.06
CA LYS A 190 -6.92 -24.50 1.97
C LYS A 190 -8.06 -23.81 1.19
N ALA A 191 -8.27 -22.52 1.41
CA ALA A 191 -9.27 -21.76 0.66
C ALA A 191 -8.93 -21.68 -0.83
N ILE A 192 -7.67 -21.44 -1.17
CA ILE A 192 -7.18 -21.44 -2.57
C ILE A 192 -7.36 -22.84 -3.19
N ALA A 193 -7.00 -23.90 -2.48
CA ALA A 193 -7.16 -25.28 -2.98
C ALA A 193 -8.64 -25.65 -3.24
N ALA A 194 -9.56 -25.08 -2.47
CA ALA A 194 -11.00 -25.28 -2.68
C ALA A 194 -11.54 -24.51 -3.92
N HIS A 195 -10.93 -23.37 -4.25
CA HIS A 195 -11.36 -22.48 -5.35
C HIS A 195 -10.17 -21.99 -6.20
N PRO A 196 -9.39 -22.88 -6.83
CA PRO A 196 -8.10 -22.54 -7.46
C PRO A 196 -8.21 -21.63 -8.68
N SER A 197 -9.38 -21.57 -9.31
CA SER A 197 -9.65 -20.66 -10.43
C SER A 197 -10.14 -19.26 -9.99
N ARG A 198 -10.43 -19.08 -8.69
CA ARG A 198 -11.02 -17.86 -8.15
C ARG A 198 -10.08 -17.14 -7.18
N PHE A 199 -9.20 -17.86 -6.51
CA PHE A 199 -8.32 -17.32 -5.49
C PHE A 199 -6.85 -17.59 -5.78
N ALA A 200 -6.03 -16.59 -5.54
CA ALA A 200 -4.60 -16.67 -5.31
C ALA A 200 -4.29 -16.02 -3.96
N GLY A 201 -3.04 -16.05 -3.49
CA GLY A 201 -2.75 -15.53 -2.16
C GLY A 201 -1.38 -14.88 -2.03
N PHE A 202 -1.32 -13.90 -1.13
CA PHE A 202 -0.11 -13.37 -0.55
C PHE A 202 0.13 -13.97 0.83
N ALA A 203 1.39 -14.31 1.12
CA ALA A 203 1.80 -14.79 2.41
C ALA A 203 1.83 -13.67 3.46
N THR A 204 1.49 -13.97 4.71
CA THR A 204 1.89 -13.16 5.86
C THR A 204 3.16 -13.75 6.48
N LEU A 205 4.11 -12.89 6.91
CA LEU A 205 5.41 -13.32 7.40
C LEU A 205 5.66 -12.87 8.85
N PRO A 206 6.27 -13.73 9.69
CA PRO A 206 6.62 -13.39 11.08
C PRO A 206 7.92 -12.58 11.13
N LEU A 207 7.89 -11.32 10.70
CA LEU A 207 9.09 -10.47 10.58
C LEU A 207 9.69 -10.05 11.93
N GLN A 208 9.06 -10.39 13.04
CA GLN A 208 9.66 -10.36 14.39
C GLN A 208 10.88 -11.29 14.52
N ASP A 209 10.92 -12.35 13.69
CA ASP A 209 12.09 -13.20 13.48
C ASP A 209 12.39 -13.27 11.98
N PRO A 210 13.29 -12.44 11.44
CA PRO A 210 13.60 -12.43 10.02
C PRO A 210 14.13 -13.74 9.46
N LYS A 211 14.77 -14.59 10.29
CA LYS A 211 15.23 -15.92 9.86
C LYS A 211 14.06 -16.88 9.68
N ALA A 212 13.13 -16.88 10.63
CA ALA A 212 11.89 -17.66 10.50
C ALA A 212 11.02 -17.14 9.35
N ALA A 213 10.99 -15.82 9.13
CA ALA A 213 10.29 -15.21 8.00
C ALA A 213 10.82 -15.71 6.65
N VAL A 214 12.14 -15.83 6.46
CA VAL A 214 12.74 -16.42 5.24
C VAL A 214 12.32 -17.87 5.04
N VAL A 215 12.25 -18.66 6.11
CA VAL A 215 11.79 -20.06 6.04
C VAL A 215 10.34 -20.13 5.63
N GLU A 216 9.49 -19.30 6.23
CA GLU A 216 8.05 -19.27 5.93
C GLU A 216 7.77 -18.70 4.53
N LEU A 217 8.51 -17.67 4.10
CA LEU A 217 8.44 -17.14 2.74
C LEU A 217 8.71 -18.24 1.70
N ARG A 218 9.78 -18.98 1.90
CA ARG A 218 10.13 -20.10 1.01
C ARG A 218 9.02 -21.13 0.97
N ARG A 219 8.55 -21.58 2.13
CA ARG A 219 7.43 -22.53 2.23
C ARG A 219 6.18 -22.02 1.52
N ALA A 220 5.78 -20.78 1.79
CA ALA A 220 4.57 -20.19 1.21
C ALA A 220 4.61 -20.16 -0.32
N VAL A 221 5.75 -19.81 -0.91
CA VAL A 221 5.91 -19.73 -2.36
C VAL A 221 6.06 -21.11 -2.99
N THR A 222 6.94 -21.98 -2.44
CA THR A 222 7.31 -23.23 -3.11
C THR A 222 6.41 -24.42 -2.77
N GLU A 223 5.76 -24.43 -1.61
CA GLU A 223 4.90 -25.53 -1.17
C GLU A 223 3.42 -25.16 -1.21
N LEU A 224 3.05 -23.91 -0.84
CA LEU A 224 1.66 -23.47 -0.82
C LEU A 224 1.24 -22.74 -2.11
N GLY A 225 2.18 -22.40 -3.01
CA GLY A 225 1.92 -21.77 -4.30
C GLY A 225 1.54 -20.29 -4.24
N PHE A 226 1.87 -19.61 -3.14
CA PHE A 226 1.58 -18.18 -2.97
C PHE A 226 2.37 -17.32 -3.95
N LYS A 227 1.82 -16.17 -4.31
CA LYS A 227 2.28 -15.33 -5.41
C LYS A 227 3.15 -14.15 -4.97
N GLY A 228 3.33 -13.98 -3.68
CA GLY A 228 4.08 -12.90 -3.05
C GLY A 228 3.80 -12.81 -1.56
N VAL A 229 4.07 -11.67 -1.00
CA VAL A 229 3.89 -11.36 0.42
C VAL A 229 3.08 -10.08 0.55
N LEU A 230 2.17 -10.01 1.52
CA LEU A 230 1.65 -8.74 2.00
C LEU A 230 2.16 -8.49 3.42
N HIS A 231 2.64 -7.28 3.66
CA HIS A 231 3.15 -6.80 4.93
C HIS A 231 2.46 -5.51 5.35
N ASN A 232 1.98 -5.47 6.59
CA ASN A 232 1.25 -4.32 7.12
C ASN A 232 2.23 -3.31 7.76
N ASP A 233 2.81 -2.45 6.93
CA ASP A 233 3.69 -1.31 7.18
C ASP A 233 4.90 -1.68 8.08
N HIS A 234 4.84 -1.50 9.40
CA HIS A 234 5.98 -1.66 10.28
C HIS A 234 5.83 -2.84 11.24
N VAL A 235 6.95 -3.45 11.64
CA VAL A 235 7.01 -4.46 12.71
C VAL A 235 7.35 -3.76 14.01
N ARG A 236 6.34 -3.32 14.77
CA ARG A 236 6.52 -2.66 16.08
C ARG A 236 7.50 -1.48 16.05
N GLY A 237 7.39 -0.65 15.01
CA GLY A 237 8.24 0.53 14.80
C GLY A 237 9.54 0.25 14.03
N HIS A 238 9.82 -1.00 13.64
CA HIS A 238 10.91 -1.33 12.73
C HIS A 238 10.43 -1.35 11.28
N TYR A 239 11.23 -0.79 10.38
CA TYR A 239 10.91 -0.63 8.96
C TYR A 239 11.80 -1.54 8.10
N LEU A 240 11.29 -1.96 6.95
CA LEU A 240 11.91 -2.99 6.12
C LEU A 240 13.22 -2.56 5.42
N ASP A 241 13.62 -1.30 5.52
CA ASP A 241 14.95 -0.81 5.12
C ASP A 241 16.05 -1.15 6.14
N GLU A 242 15.70 -1.58 7.36
CA GLU A 242 16.68 -1.89 8.40
C GLU A 242 17.47 -3.17 8.08
N PRO A 243 18.76 -3.26 8.54
CA PRO A 243 19.66 -4.35 8.13
C PRO A 243 19.17 -5.76 8.44
N GLN A 244 18.38 -5.95 9.51
CA GLN A 244 17.86 -7.26 9.89
C GLN A 244 16.90 -7.85 8.85
N PHE A 245 16.28 -7.03 7.99
CA PHE A 245 15.35 -7.49 6.95
C PHE A 245 16.03 -7.78 5.60
N ARG A 246 17.34 -7.48 5.45
CA ARG A 246 18.08 -7.79 4.21
C ARG A 246 17.98 -9.26 3.75
N PRO A 247 18.02 -10.27 4.65
CA PRO A 247 17.80 -11.65 4.25
C PRO A 247 16.42 -11.93 3.64
N VAL A 248 15.39 -11.19 4.05
CA VAL A 248 14.03 -11.32 3.49
C VAL A 248 14.01 -10.75 2.06
N TRP A 249 14.61 -9.58 1.82
CA TRP A 249 14.75 -9.00 0.49
C TRP A 249 15.54 -9.90 -0.46
N ALA A 250 16.64 -10.47 0.00
CA ALA A 250 17.43 -11.43 -0.77
C ALA A 250 16.58 -12.64 -1.19
N GLU A 251 15.73 -13.16 -0.31
CA GLU A 251 14.88 -14.32 -0.62
C GLU A 251 13.71 -13.94 -1.53
N LEU A 252 13.09 -12.75 -1.37
CA LEU A 252 12.09 -12.22 -2.29
C LEU A 252 12.65 -12.13 -3.71
N GLU A 253 13.85 -11.54 -3.86
CA GLU A 253 14.52 -11.43 -5.15
C GLU A 253 14.88 -12.80 -5.74
N ARG A 254 15.39 -13.72 -4.91
CA ARG A 254 15.73 -15.10 -5.34
C ARG A 254 14.52 -15.87 -5.85
N LEU A 255 13.38 -15.71 -5.18
CA LEU A 255 12.11 -16.36 -5.56
C LEU A 255 11.41 -15.64 -6.71
N GLY A 256 11.79 -14.40 -7.01
CA GLY A 256 11.15 -13.56 -8.04
C GLY A 256 9.73 -13.16 -7.69
N VAL A 257 9.43 -12.99 -6.41
CA VAL A 257 8.09 -12.61 -5.93
C VAL A 257 8.07 -11.20 -5.33
N THR A 258 6.92 -10.53 -5.44
CA THR A 258 6.75 -9.15 -4.97
C THR A 258 6.37 -9.10 -3.48
N LEU A 259 6.75 -8.00 -2.82
CA LEU A 259 6.23 -7.61 -1.52
C LEU A 259 5.17 -6.51 -1.71
N TYR A 260 3.96 -6.77 -1.26
CA TYR A 260 2.91 -5.77 -1.13
C TYR A 260 3.07 -5.06 0.21
N LEU A 261 3.36 -3.78 0.20
CA LEU A 261 3.43 -2.95 1.40
C LEU A 261 2.06 -2.29 1.62
N HIS A 262 1.32 -2.82 2.59
CA HIS A 262 -0.02 -2.36 2.96
C HIS A 262 0.05 -1.45 4.19
N PRO A 263 -0.82 -0.45 4.32
CA PRO A 263 -0.89 0.40 5.51
C PRO A 263 -1.18 -0.35 6.81
N ALA A 264 -0.75 0.23 7.93
CA ALA A 264 -1.08 -0.22 9.27
C ALA A 264 -1.40 0.96 10.21
N VAL A 265 -1.67 0.65 11.47
CA VAL A 265 -1.87 1.66 12.50
C VAL A 265 -0.61 2.52 12.62
N VAL A 266 -0.79 3.83 12.45
CA VAL A 266 0.30 4.81 12.57
C VAL A 266 0.91 4.74 13.97
N PRO A 267 2.25 4.68 14.13
CA PRO A 267 2.90 4.74 15.42
C PRO A 267 2.47 5.96 16.22
N ALA A 268 2.21 5.78 17.53
CA ALA A 268 1.56 6.77 18.38
C ALA A 268 2.39 8.04 18.70
N ASP A 269 3.66 8.06 18.33
CA ASP A 269 4.61 9.12 18.63
C ASP A 269 4.63 10.21 17.55
N ASN A 270 4.47 11.46 17.98
CA ASN A 270 4.71 12.68 17.18
C ASN A 270 3.69 13.09 16.09
N TRP A 271 2.49 12.52 16.06
CA TRP A 271 1.46 12.93 15.09
C TRP A 271 0.44 13.93 15.68
N HIS A 272 0.92 14.95 16.39
CA HIS A 272 0.06 15.99 17.00
C HIS A 272 -0.87 16.70 16.01
N VAL A 273 -0.52 16.68 14.72
CA VAL A 273 -1.38 17.21 13.65
C VAL A 273 -2.73 16.49 13.57
N PHE A 274 -2.84 15.27 14.10
CA PHE A 274 -4.08 14.49 14.14
C PHE A 274 -4.88 14.64 15.42
N ASP A 275 -4.39 15.41 16.42
CA ASP A 275 -5.07 15.60 17.69
C ASP A 275 -6.46 16.19 17.49
N GLY A 276 -7.48 15.49 18.00
CA GLY A 276 -8.88 15.87 17.84
C GLY A 276 -9.53 15.43 16.52
N TYR A 277 -8.77 14.82 15.59
CA TYR A 277 -9.24 14.35 14.28
C TYR A 277 -8.89 12.89 14.04
N PRO A 278 -9.48 11.92 14.79
CA PRO A 278 -9.09 10.51 14.70
C PRO A 278 -9.30 9.90 13.30
N VAL A 279 -10.20 10.45 12.50
CA VAL A 279 -10.42 10.04 11.10
C VAL A 279 -9.16 10.22 10.23
N LEU A 280 -8.29 11.18 10.56
CA LEU A 280 -7.06 11.43 9.82
C LEU A 280 -5.94 10.43 10.14
N VAL A 281 -6.03 9.68 11.22
CA VAL A 281 -5.01 8.68 11.61
C VAL A 281 -5.03 7.46 10.70
N GLY A 282 -6.22 7.09 10.22
CA GLY A 282 -6.47 5.89 9.40
C GLY A 282 -6.39 6.14 7.90
N PRO A 283 -7.24 5.43 7.13
CA PRO A 283 -7.20 5.40 5.65
C PRO A 283 -7.42 6.75 4.99
N SER A 284 -8.05 7.72 5.68
CA SER A 284 -8.28 9.05 5.11
C SER A 284 -6.97 9.81 4.81
N TRP A 285 -5.88 9.58 5.57
CA TRP A 285 -4.61 10.29 5.37
C TRP A 285 -3.39 9.60 5.99
N GLY A 286 -3.43 9.25 7.29
CA GLY A 286 -2.26 8.82 8.05
C GLY A 286 -1.60 7.58 7.46
N TRP A 287 -2.39 6.63 7.00
CA TRP A 287 -1.92 5.42 6.36
C TRP A 287 -1.14 5.72 5.09
N THR A 288 -1.69 6.49 4.18
CA THR A 288 -0.99 6.92 2.96
C THR A 288 0.33 7.62 3.29
N ALA A 289 0.35 8.51 4.30
CA ALA A 289 1.54 9.27 4.65
C ALA A 289 2.66 8.37 5.23
N THR A 290 2.32 7.39 6.09
CA THR A 290 3.31 6.47 6.67
C THR A 290 3.81 5.45 5.66
N THR A 291 2.91 4.81 4.91
CA THR A 291 3.27 3.79 3.92
C THR A 291 4.09 4.39 2.77
N GLY A 292 3.71 5.58 2.29
CA GLY A 292 4.52 6.32 1.32
C GLY A 292 5.92 6.67 1.85
N ALA A 293 6.01 7.10 3.12
CA ALA A 293 7.30 7.35 3.78
C ALA A 293 8.13 6.06 3.92
N HIS A 294 7.51 4.93 4.27
CA HIS A 294 8.18 3.63 4.34
C HIS A 294 8.72 3.20 2.97
N ALA A 295 7.94 3.34 1.91
CA ALA A 295 8.42 3.05 0.54
C ALA A 295 9.62 3.93 0.16
N LEU A 296 9.63 5.21 0.54
CA LEU A 296 10.79 6.09 0.36
C LEU A 296 12.00 5.66 1.20
N ARG A 297 11.79 5.15 2.44
CA ARG A 297 12.86 4.57 3.25
C ARG A 297 13.52 3.38 2.54
N LEU A 298 12.75 2.51 1.88
CA LEU A 298 13.30 1.41 1.09
C LEU A 298 14.20 1.91 -0.05
N ILE A 299 13.78 2.98 -0.73
CA ILE A 299 14.56 3.61 -1.80
C ILE A 299 15.85 4.22 -1.22
N TYR A 300 15.74 5.19 -0.30
CA TYR A 300 16.91 5.90 0.27
C TYR A 300 17.78 5.02 1.17
N GLY A 301 17.24 3.94 1.72
CA GLY A 301 17.98 2.90 2.44
C GLY A 301 18.75 1.94 1.53
N GLY A 302 18.70 2.13 0.19
CA GLY A 302 19.46 1.36 -0.79
C GLY A 302 19.00 -0.08 -0.99
N VAL A 303 17.76 -0.42 -0.60
CA VAL A 303 17.23 -1.79 -0.75
C VAL A 303 17.26 -2.23 -2.21
N PHE A 304 16.83 -1.36 -3.12
CA PHE A 304 16.77 -1.69 -4.54
C PHE A 304 18.12 -1.54 -5.26
N ASP A 305 19.12 -0.92 -4.66
CA ASP A 305 20.51 -0.96 -5.13
C ASP A 305 21.15 -2.31 -4.81
N GLU A 306 20.86 -2.83 -3.62
CA GLU A 306 21.36 -4.13 -3.16
C GLU A 306 20.61 -5.31 -3.81
N PHE A 307 19.29 -5.15 -4.02
CA PHE A 307 18.39 -6.15 -4.62
C PHE A 307 17.65 -5.56 -5.83
N PRO A 308 18.33 -5.37 -6.97
CA PRO A 308 17.77 -4.61 -8.10
C PRO A 308 16.59 -5.29 -8.82
N ARG A 309 16.39 -6.60 -8.62
CA ARG A 309 15.24 -7.33 -9.16
C ARG A 309 14.09 -7.45 -8.16
N ALA A 310 14.30 -7.06 -6.90
CA ALA A 310 13.22 -7.02 -5.92
C ALA A 310 12.16 -6.01 -6.35
N SER A 311 10.90 -6.35 -6.10
CA SER A 311 9.78 -5.49 -6.44
C SER A 311 8.88 -5.23 -5.23
N LEU A 312 8.31 -4.03 -5.21
CA LEU A 312 7.35 -3.55 -4.23
C LEU A 312 6.01 -3.30 -4.91
N MET A 313 4.92 -3.56 -4.25
CA MET A 313 3.59 -3.16 -4.67
C MET A 313 2.98 -2.23 -3.62
N LEU A 314 2.38 -1.14 -4.07
CA LEU A 314 1.75 -0.13 -3.22
C LEU A 314 0.28 0.02 -3.59
N GLY A 315 -0.59 0.01 -2.60
CA GLY A 315 -2.00 0.30 -2.72
C GLY A 315 -2.32 1.76 -3.05
N HIS A 316 -3.60 2.07 -3.10
CA HIS A 316 -4.17 3.43 -3.03
C HIS A 316 -3.52 4.40 -4.02
N MET A 317 -3.39 3.97 -5.30
CA MET A 317 -2.68 4.71 -6.36
C MET A 317 -1.22 5.06 -6.01
N GLY A 318 -0.54 4.17 -5.27
CA GLY A 318 0.88 4.29 -4.95
C GLY A 318 1.17 5.27 -3.83
N GLU A 319 0.26 5.42 -2.88
CA GLU A 319 0.44 6.21 -1.66
C GLU A 319 0.95 7.63 -1.94
N LEU A 320 0.35 8.30 -2.93
CA LEU A 320 0.69 9.63 -3.45
C LEU A 320 2.07 9.75 -4.11
N LEU A 321 2.92 8.73 -4.09
CA LEU A 321 4.29 8.82 -4.61
C LEU A 321 4.36 9.12 -6.11
N PRO A 322 3.48 8.61 -6.99
CA PRO A 322 3.45 8.99 -8.39
C PRO A 322 3.37 10.51 -8.61
N PHE A 323 2.63 11.22 -7.77
CA PHE A 323 2.46 12.68 -7.85
C PHE A 323 3.62 13.47 -7.24
N GLN A 324 4.52 12.82 -6.49
CA GLN A 324 5.67 13.45 -5.84
C GLN A 324 6.99 13.24 -6.60
N MET A 325 7.03 12.41 -7.64
CA MET A 325 8.27 11.99 -8.30
C MET A 325 9.16 13.17 -8.72
N ALA A 326 8.62 14.18 -9.39
CA ALA A 326 9.37 15.35 -9.80
C ALA A 326 9.91 16.17 -8.61
N ARG A 327 9.15 16.21 -7.51
CA ARG A 327 9.58 16.87 -6.27
C ARG A 327 10.72 16.12 -5.59
N LEU A 328 10.63 14.80 -5.53
CA LEU A 328 11.67 13.94 -4.96
C LEU A 328 12.97 14.08 -5.75
N ASP A 329 12.90 14.02 -7.09
CA ASP A 329 14.06 14.18 -7.97
C ASP A 329 14.69 15.57 -7.85
N SER A 330 13.87 16.64 -7.85
CA SER A 330 14.36 18.01 -7.75
C SER A 330 15.02 18.34 -6.40
N ARG A 331 14.81 17.52 -5.38
CA ARG A 331 15.40 17.66 -4.05
C ARG A 331 16.51 16.63 -3.77
N TYR A 332 16.80 15.77 -4.71
CA TYR A 332 17.76 14.68 -4.53
C TYR A 332 19.16 15.17 -4.17
N ASP A 333 19.60 16.30 -4.74
CA ASP A 333 20.92 16.89 -4.43
C ASP A 333 21.04 17.41 -2.98
N GLN A 334 19.89 17.56 -2.28
CA GLN A 334 19.84 17.94 -0.85
C GLN A 334 19.94 16.74 0.09
N VAL A 335 19.90 15.51 -0.45
CA VAL A 335 20.03 14.27 0.32
C VAL A 335 21.47 14.13 0.82
N HIS A 336 21.63 13.83 2.10
CA HIS A 336 22.94 13.57 2.69
C HIS A 336 23.65 12.41 1.99
N ALA A 337 24.98 12.48 1.93
CA ALA A 337 25.79 11.53 1.16
C ALA A 337 25.55 10.05 1.57
N GLU A 338 25.32 9.79 2.84
CA GLU A 338 25.03 8.47 3.40
C GLU A 338 23.69 7.87 2.97
N HIS A 339 22.77 8.70 2.44
CA HIS A 339 21.46 8.28 1.92
C HIS A 339 21.35 8.42 0.39
N ARG A 340 22.45 8.69 -0.29
CA ARG A 340 22.47 8.74 -1.75
C ARG A 340 22.52 7.35 -2.33
N VAL A 341 21.57 7.06 -3.21
CA VAL A 341 21.43 5.82 -3.96
C VAL A 341 21.90 6.02 -5.41
N GLN A 342 22.00 4.93 -6.17
CA GLN A 342 22.62 4.95 -7.51
C GLN A 342 21.82 5.76 -8.54
N HIS A 343 20.51 5.84 -8.39
CA HIS A 343 19.60 6.50 -9.31
C HIS A 343 18.71 7.53 -8.60
N LEU A 344 18.04 8.39 -9.37
CA LEU A 344 17.01 9.27 -8.85
C LEU A 344 15.81 8.47 -8.30
N PRO A 345 15.09 8.98 -7.29
CA PRO A 345 13.93 8.28 -6.73
C PRO A 345 12.89 7.83 -7.75
N SER A 346 12.66 8.65 -8.79
CA SER A 346 11.74 8.30 -9.87
C SER A 346 12.15 7.06 -10.67
N TYR A 347 13.44 6.75 -10.73
CA TYR A 347 13.92 5.54 -11.37
C TYR A 347 13.38 4.29 -10.65
N TYR A 348 13.52 4.23 -9.32
CA TYR A 348 13.05 3.09 -8.53
C TYR A 348 11.53 2.97 -8.56
N LEU A 349 10.82 4.09 -8.50
CA LEU A 349 9.35 4.11 -8.61
C LEU A 349 8.86 3.55 -9.96
N ARG A 350 9.63 3.71 -11.04
CA ARG A 350 9.29 3.16 -12.36
C ARG A 350 9.77 1.73 -12.58
N ASN A 351 10.83 1.30 -11.90
CA ASN A 351 11.46 0.00 -12.18
C ASN A 351 11.16 -1.06 -11.12
N ASN A 352 11.04 -0.67 -9.86
CA ASN A 352 10.88 -1.59 -8.74
C ASN A 352 9.47 -1.56 -8.13
N VAL A 353 8.65 -0.51 -8.42
CA VAL A 353 7.34 -0.34 -7.79
C VAL A 353 6.21 -0.60 -8.75
N TYR A 354 5.23 -1.36 -8.31
CA TYR A 354 3.90 -1.51 -8.90
C TYR A 354 2.89 -0.74 -8.06
N VAL A 355 1.82 -0.29 -8.69
CA VAL A 355 0.77 0.52 -8.06
C VAL A 355 -0.58 -0.15 -8.26
N THR A 356 -1.44 -0.14 -7.25
CA THR A 356 -2.80 -0.67 -7.40
C THR A 356 -3.86 0.41 -7.25
N THR A 357 -5.06 0.12 -7.75
CA THR A 357 -6.19 1.06 -7.73
C THR A 357 -6.98 1.03 -6.44
N SER A 358 -6.64 0.15 -5.48
CA SER A 358 -7.41 -0.08 -4.26
C SER A 358 -7.85 1.22 -3.57
N GLY A 359 -9.09 1.27 -3.13
CA GLY A 359 -9.64 2.39 -2.36
C GLY A 359 -9.69 3.76 -3.08
N VAL A 360 -9.16 3.89 -4.31
CA VAL A 360 -9.09 5.18 -5.04
C VAL A 360 -9.76 5.09 -6.40
N MET A 361 -11.09 5.21 -6.43
CA MET A 361 -11.91 5.09 -7.63
C MET A 361 -12.00 6.44 -8.38
N SER A 362 -10.84 7.00 -8.77
CA SER A 362 -10.71 8.30 -9.44
C SER A 362 -9.96 8.17 -10.75
N HIS A 363 -10.62 8.50 -11.89
CA HIS A 363 -9.96 8.52 -13.19
C HIS A 363 -8.80 9.54 -13.25
N ALA A 364 -8.89 10.66 -12.55
CA ALA A 364 -7.80 11.63 -12.48
C ALA A 364 -6.57 11.04 -11.78
N ALA A 365 -6.78 10.29 -10.69
CA ALA A 365 -5.70 9.60 -10.00
C ALA A 365 -5.09 8.49 -10.86
N LEU A 366 -5.92 7.66 -11.51
CA LEU A 366 -5.48 6.60 -12.40
C LEU A 366 -4.66 7.15 -13.59
N LEU A 367 -5.16 8.20 -14.26
CA LEU A 367 -4.44 8.85 -15.36
C LEU A 367 -3.09 9.39 -14.90
N GLY A 368 -3.05 10.04 -13.73
CA GLY A 368 -1.82 10.56 -13.14
C GLY A 368 -0.82 9.47 -12.78
N ALA A 369 -1.26 8.38 -12.15
CA ALA A 369 -0.43 7.24 -11.81
C ALA A 369 0.14 6.56 -13.07
N VAL A 370 -0.70 6.23 -14.04
CA VAL A 370 -0.28 5.63 -15.32
C VAL A 370 0.73 6.52 -16.05
N HIS A 371 0.51 7.84 -16.07
CA HIS A 371 1.44 8.77 -16.70
C HIS A 371 2.79 8.84 -15.96
N ALA A 372 2.78 8.69 -14.64
CA ALA A 372 3.99 8.75 -13.82
C ALA A 372 4.83 7.47 -13.90
N VAL A 373 4.21 6.30 -13.77
CA VAL A 373 4.95 5.02 -13.64
C VAL A 373 4.86 4.11 -14.87
N GLY A 374 3.90 4.32 -15.77
CA GLY A 374 3.63 3.47 -16.94
C GLY A 374 2.42 2.57 -16.72
N VAL A 375 1.70 2.26 -17.81
CA VAL A 375 0.49 1.41 -17.78
C VAL A 375 0.80 -0.02 -17.34
N ASP A 376 1.98 -0.52 -17.64
CA ASP A 376 2.48 -1.86 -17.28
C ASP A 376 2.82 -2.01 -15.79
N ARG A 377 2.75 -0.93 -15.03
CA ARG A 377 3.00 -0.88 -13.58
C ARG A 377 1.75 -0.70 -12.73
N VAL A 378 0.58 -0.54 -13.35
CA VAL A 378 -0.68 -0.33 -12.63
C VAL A 378 -1.53 -1.60 -12.69
N LEU A 379 -1.99 -2.09 -11.54
CA LEU A 379 -2.83 -3.27 -11.38
C LEU A 379 -4.19 -2.86 -10.80
N PHE A 380 -5.23 -3.62 -11.15
CA PHE A 380 -6.54 -3.41 -10.57
C PHE A 380 -6.63 -4.03 -9.18
N SER A 381 -7.29 -3.32 -8.27
CA SER A 381 -7.67 -3.77 -6.93
C SER A 381 -8.95 -3.10 -6.50
N ILE A 382 -9.67 -3.74 -5.57
CA ILE A 382 -10.92 -3.24 -4.99
C ILE A 382 -10.66 -2.66 -3.60
N ASP A 383 -9.91 -3.36 -2.76
CA ASP A 383 -9.81 -3.20 -1.31
C ASP A 383 -11.02 -3.84 -0.58
N TYR A 384 -11.48 -5.00 -1.10
CA TYR A 384 -12.59 -5.74 -0.50
C TYR A 384 -12.21 -6.25 0.90
N PRO A 385 -13.08 -6.13 1.91
CA PRO A 385 -14.48 -5.71 1.83
C PRO A 385 -14.72 -4.25 2.27
N PHE A 386 -13.67 -3.43 2.36
CA PHE A 386 -13.76 -2.06 2.83
C PHE A 386 -14.36 -1.13 1.77
N GLU A 387 -14.14 -1.48 0.50
CA GLU A 387 -14.66 -0.76 -0.66
C GLU A 387 -15.66 -1.60 -1.46
N SER A 388 -16.45 -0.93 -2.31
CA SER A 388 -17.50 -1.55 -3.12
C SER A 388 -16.93 -2.17 -4.39
N SER A 389 -17.10 -3.50 -4.56
CA SER A 389 -16.72 -4.19 -5.80
C SER A 389 -17.46 -3.63 -7.02
N ALA A 390 -18.73 -3.25 -6.87
CA ALA A 390 -19.50 -2.66 -7.96
C ALA A 390 -18.95 -1.30 -8.43
N GLU A 391 -18.57 -0.44 -7.48
CA GLU A 391 -17.98 0.87 -7.78
C GLU A 391 -16.59 0.71 -8.39
N ALA A 392 -15.74 -0.15 -7.85
CA ALA A 392 -14.41 -0.41 -8.36
C ALA A 392 -14.43 -0.97 -9.79
N VAL A 393 -15.27 -1.96 -10.06
CA VAL A 393 -15.42 -2.53 -11.41
C VAL A 393 -16.07 -1.52 -12.37
N GLY A 394 -17.05 -0.74 -11.91
CA GLY A 394 -17.65 0.36 -12.69
C GLY A 394 -16.62 1.42 -13.06
N PHE A 395 -15.78 1.83 -12.11
CA PHE A 395 -14.65 2.72 -12.31
C PHE A 395 -13.67 2.15 -13.37
N LEU A 396 -13.24 0.90 -13.22
CA LEU A 396 -12.33 0.25 -14.17
C LEU A 396 -12.90 0.25 -15.59
N ARG A 397 -14.14 -0.21 -15.77
CA ARG A 397 -14.79 -0.32 -17.09
C ARG A 397 -15.01 1.02 -17.77
N SER A 398 -15.20 2.10 -17.00
CA SER A 398 -15.39 3.45 -17.52
C SER A 398 -14.09 4.24 -17.69
N ALA A 399 -12.94 3.66 -17.35
CA ALA A 399 -11.65 4.33 -17.45
C ALA A 399 -11.31 4.69 -18.91
N PRO A 400 -10.80 5.90 -19.17
CA PRO A 400 -10.62 6.43 -20.52
C PRO A 400 -9.33 5.91 -21.19
N TYR A 401 -9.18 4.58 -21.26
CA TYR A 401 -8.05 3.91 -21.88
C TYR A 401 -8.46 3.14 -23.13
N ALA A 402 -7.48 2.89 -24.01
CA ALA A 402 -7.66 1.93 -25.11
C ALA A 402 -7.89 0.52 -24.53
N PRO A 403 -8.64 -0.36 -25.25
CA PRO A 403 -8.96 -1.70 -24.74
C PRO A 403 -7.73 -2.51 -24.29
N ALA A 404 -6.60 -2.39 -24.98
CA ALA A 404 -5.37 -3.10 -24.63
C ALA A 404 -4.75 -2.62 -23.32
N ASP A 405 -4.73 -1.29 -23.09
CA ASP A 405 -4.22 -0.70 -21.84
C ASP A 405 -5.15 -1.03 -20.68
N LEU A 406 -6.46 -0.99 -20.92
CA LEU A 406 -7.46 -1.36 -19.95
C LEU A 406 -7.35 -2.83 -19.54
N ALA A 407 -7.16 -3.75 -20.52
CA ALA A 407 -6.91 -5.16 -20.26
C ALA A 407 -5.60 -5.38 -19.46
N SER A 408 -4.56 -4.60 -19.77
CA SER A 408 -3.31 -4.65 -18.99
C SER A 408 -3.54 -4.31 -17.52
N ILE A 409 -4.29 -3.24 -17.22
CA ILE A 409 -4.63 -2.85 -15.86
C ILE A 409 -5.57 -3.87 -15.20
N ALA A 410 -6.60 -4.33 -15.92
CA ALA A 410 -7.65 -5.20 -15.40
C ALA A 410 -7.14 -6.58 -14.96
N HIS A 411 -6.18 -7.15 -15.70
CA HIS A 411 -5.64 -8.50 -15.42
C HIS A 411 -4.21 -8.72 -15.90
N GLY A 412 -3.82 -8.23 -17.08
CA GLY A 412 -2.58 -8.63 -17.73
C GLY A 412 -1.33 -8.34 -16.91
N ASN A 413 -1.30 -7.21 -16.18
CA ASN A 413 -0.19 -6.89 -15.29
C ASN A 413 -0.14 -7.81 -14.08
N ALA A 414 -1.30 -8.13 -13.48
CA ALA A 414 -1.37 -9.06 -12.36
C ALA A 414 -0.92 -10.47 -12.79
N GLU A 415 -1.38 -10.95 -13.93
CA GLU A 415 -0.98 -12.25 -14.50
C GLU A 415 0.53 -12.33 -14.72
N ARG A 416 1.11 -11.29 -15.31
CA ARG A 416 2.56 -11.22 -15.59
C ARG A 416 3.39 -11.13 -14.29
N VAL A 417 2.98 -10.30 -13.35
CA VAL A 417 3.78 -10.02 -12.13
C VAL A 417 3.65 -11.14 -11.11
N LEU A 418 2.48 -11.76 -11.02
CA LEU A 418 2.17 -12.77 -10.02
C LEU A 418 2.19 -14.20 -10.59
N GLY A 419 2.34 -14.38 -11.91
CA GLY A 419 2.31 -15.70 -12.54
C GLY A 419 0.97 -16.42 -12.34
N LEU A 420 -0.14 -15.71 -12.61
CA LEU A 420 -1.52 -16.21 -12.50
C LEU A 420 -1.99 -16.88 -13.78
#